data_65e1414a639e1b0846c082ea12f0c6cd
#
_entry.id   65e1414a639e1b0846c082ea12f0c6cd
#
_cell.length_a   1.000
_cell.length_b   1.000
_cell.length_c   1.000
_cell.angle_alpha   90.00
_cell.angle_beta   90.00
_cell.angle_gamma   90.00
#
_symmetry.space_group_name_H-M   'P 1'
#
loop_
_entity.id
_entity.type
_entity.pdbx_description
1 polymer ?
#
loop_
_entity_poly.entity_id
_entity_poly.type
_entity_poly.pdbx_seq_one_letter_code
_entity_poly.pdbx_strand_id
1 'polypeptide(L)'
;MLLGAGVWLELVRERALMPQALTALDPARVQHVEIRCTDCQMRRFERDGTGWRMLEPYAQPANAEAVARLLAVVRAPVRTRAKLADYDPAKLGLAPAQFTLRFDQITIEIGNEDPIEHDRYVHIGDELLRVPDRFSARLLEAPESELADPKAAH
;
A
#
# COMPACT_ATOMS: atom_id res chain seq x y z
N MET A 1 -25.70 13.43 34.19
CA MET A 1 -24.58 12.47 34.19
C MET A 1 -24.83 11.25 33.30
N LEU A 2 -26.05 10.99 32.81
CA LEU A 2 -26.33 9.88 31.89
C LEU A 2 -26.03 10.18 30.43
N LEU A 3 -25.77 11.44 30.04
CA LEU A 3 -25.49 11.84 28.65
C LEU A 3 -24.11 11.42 28.16
N GLY A 4 -23.11 11.26 29.02
CA GLY A 4 -21.75 10.90 28.66
C GLY A 4 -21.57 9.44 28.18
N ALA A 5 -22.35 8.52 28.77
CA ALA A 5 -22.27 7.10 28.40
C ALA A 5 -22.90 6.80 27.04
N GLY A 6 -23.98 7.51 26.67
CA GLY A 6 -24.65 7.35 25.37
C GLY A 6 -23.78 7.85 24.22
N VAL A 7 -23.12 8.99 24.39
CA VAL A 7 -22.22 9.55 23.38
C VAL A 7 -21.00 8.66 23.16
N TRP A 8 -20.46 8.08 24.23
CA TRP A 8 -19.32 7.18 24.14
C TRP A 8 -19.66 5.90 23.38
N LEU A 9 -20.82 5.32 23.63
CA LEU A 9 -21.30 4.12 22.93
C LEU A 9 -21.50 4.36 21.43
N GLU A 10 -22.02 5.52 21.04
CA GLU A 10 -22.17 5.89 19.63
C GLU A 10 -20.83 6.06 18.92
N LEU A 11 -19.86 6.72 19.57
CA LEU A 11 -18.52 6.90 19.02
C LEU A 11 -17.80 5.55 18.81
N VAL A 12 -17.95 4.61 19.75
CA VAL A 12 -17.40 3.26 19.61
C VAL A 12 -18.08 2.52 18.46
N ARG A 13 -19.38 2.68 18.31
CA ARG A 13 -20.17 2.06 17.24
C ARG A 13 -19.78 2.60 15.86
N GLU A 14 -19.61 3.91 15.74
CA GLU A 14 -19.15 4.55 14.51
C GLU A 14 -17.75 4.08 14.11
N ARG A 15 -16.83 3.96 15.06
CA ARG A 15 -15.48 3.44 14.81
C ARG A 15 -15.50 1.98 14.35
N ALA A 16 -16.39 1.16 14.89
CA ALA A 16 -16.53 -0.23 14.49
C ALA A 16 -17.11 -0.39 13.08
N LEU A 17 -17.87 0.61 12.58
CA LEU A 17 -18.46 0.61 11.25
C LEU A 17 -17.54 1.21 10.19
N MET A 18 -16.47 1.93 10.58
CA MET A 18 -15.51 2.50 9.64
C MET A 18 -14.60 1.42 9.07
N PRO A 19 -14.32 1.46 7.74
CA PRO A 19 -13.33 0.56 7.15
C PRO A 19 -11.99 0.74 7.84
N GLN A 20 -11.36 -0.37 8.25
CA GLN A 20 -10.02 -0.32 8.80
C GLN A 20 -9.01 -0.10 7.71
N ALA A 21 -7.98 0.70 7.99
CA ALA A 21 -6.87 0.89 7.08
C ALA A 21 -6.01 -0.37 7.01
N LEU A 22 -5.36 -0.57 5.87
CA LEU A 22 -4.51 -1.71 5.59
C LEU A 22 -3.40 -1.87 6.64
N THR A 23 -2.79 -0.76 7.04
CA THR A 23 -1.75 -0.73 8.09
C THR A 23 -2.01 0.40 9.08
N ALA A 24 -1.27 0.36 10.20
CA ALA A 24 -1.26 1.46 11.17
C ALA A 24 -0.21 2.54 10.85
N LEU A 25 0.53 2.39 9.73
CA LEU A 25 1.56 3.35 9.34
C LEU A 25 0.97 4.73 9.07
N ASP A 26 1.67 5.76 9.53
CA ASP A 26 1.42 7.14 9.14
C ASP A 26 2.23 7.45 7.89
N PRO A 27 1.58 7.72 6.73
CA PRO A 27 2.30 8.03 5.50
C PRO A 27 3.32 9.17 5.65
N ALA A 28 3.04 10.14 6.52
CA ALA A 28 3.93 11.28 6.76
C ALA A 28 5.24 10.88 7.44
N ARG A 29 5.30 9.72 8.07
CA ARG A 29 6.48 9.23 8.81
C ARG A 29 7.28 8.19 8.06
N VAL A 30 6.79 7.68 6.94
CA VAL A 30 7.51 6.70 6.13
C VAL A 30 8.75 7.35 5.54
N GLN A 31 9.91 6.69 5.66
CA GLN A 31 11.20 7.18 5.19
C GLN A 31 11.67 6.49 3.92
N HIS A 32 11.29 5.23 3.73
CA HIS A 32 11.74 4.40 2.61
C HIS A 32 10.56 3.69 1.97
N VAL A 33 10.54 3.68 0.64
CA VAL A 33 9.55 2.96 -0.16
C VAL A 33 10.27 2.11 -1.18
N GLU A 34 9.87 0.85 -1.31
CA GLU A 34 10.37 -0.06 -2.33
C GLU A 34 9.21 -0.74 -3.01
N ILE A 35 9.23 -0.79 -4.34
CA ILE A 35 8.19 -1.43 -5.14
C ILE A 35 8.85 -2.43 -6.08
N ARG A 36 8.45 -3.70 -5.95
CA ARG A 36 8.86 -4.78 -6.83
C ARG A 36 7.63 -5.43 -7.44
N CYS A 37 7.74 -5.87 -8.67
CA CYS A 37 6.73 -6.68 -9.32
C CYS A 37 7.36 -7.57 -10.38
N THR A 38 6.61 -8.58 -10.84
CA THR A 38 7.11 -9.56 -11.81
C THR A 38 7.39 -8.94 -13.18
N ASP A 39 6.57 -7.97 -13.59
CA ASP A 39 6.60 -7.40 -14.93
C ASP A 39 6.90 -5.90 -14.95
N CYS A 40 7.49 -5.36 -13.88
CA CYS A 40 7.87 -3.97 -13.82
C CYS A 40 9.30 -3.79 -13.33
N GLN A 41 9.82 -2.60 -13.57
CA GLN A 41 11.13 -2.23 -13.07
C GLN A 41 11.02 -1.86 -11.58
N MET A 42 11.91 -2.41 -10.75
CA MET A 42 11.98 -2.09 -9.33
C MET A 42 12.24 -0.61 -9.11
N ARG A 43 11.53 -0.03 -8.15
CA ARG A 43 11.68 1.37 -7.77
C ARG A 43 11.91 1.48 -6.27
N ARG A 44 12.87 2.32 -5.91
CA ARG A 44 13.16 2.63 -4.51
C ARG A 44 13.22 4.13 -4.32
N PHE A 45 12.63 4.57 -3.23
CA PHE A 45 12.56 5.99 -2.85
C PHE A 45 13.01 6.17 -1.42
N GLU A 46 13.57 7.33 -1.14
CA GLU A 46 13.99 7.75 0.17
C GLU A 46 13.54 9.17 0.42
N ARG A 47 13.10 9.46 1.65
CA ARG A 47 12.75 10.83 2.04
C ARG A 47 14.02 11.68 2.09
N ASP A 48 13.94 12.86 1.48
CA ASP A 48 15.05 13.81 1.38
C ASP A 48 14.54 15.19 1.83
N GLY A 49 14.84 15.57 3.09
CA GLY A 49 14.29 16.77 3.69
C GLY A 49 12.78 16.75 3.73
N THR A 50 12.12 17.71 3.06
CA THR A 50 10.68 17.78 2.94
C THR A 50 10.14 17.06 1.69
N GLY A 51 11.03 16.58 0.83
CA GLY A 51 10.70 15.91 -0.42
C GLY A 51 11.13 14.46 -0.44
N TRP A 52 11.23 13.92 -1.64
CA TRP A 52 11.58 12.53 -1.90
C TRP A 52 12.64 12.44 -2.99
N ARG A 53 13.46 11.42 -2.91
CA ARG A 53 14.46 11.09 -3.91
C ARG A 53 14.28 9.66 -4.37
N MET A 54 14.27 9.43 -5.68
CA MET A 54 14.38 8.08 -6.23
C MET A 54 15.82 7.61 -6.11
N LEU A 55 16.04 6.38 -5.64
CA LEU A 55 17.35 5.76 -5.53
C LEU A 55 17.60 4.81 -6.70
N GLU A 56 16.57 4.08 -7.10
CA GLU A 56 16.60 3.12 -8.20
C GLU A 56 15.32 3.22 -9.00
N PRO A 57 15.33 3.13 -10.32
CA PRO A 57 16.50 2.91 -11.18
C PRO A 57 17.34 4.17 -11.44
N TYR A 58 16.85 5.34 -11.04
CA TYR A 58 17.53 6.62 -11.27
C TYR A 58 17.78 7.34 -9.95
N ALA A 59 19.03 7.73 -9.68
CA ALA A 59 19.38 8.50 -8.48
C ALA A 59 19.07 9.99 -8.73
N GLN A 60 17.79 10.37 -8.65
CA GLN A 60 17.26 11.69 -8.99
C GLN A 60 16.16 12.11 -8.02
N PRO A 61 15.88 13.43 -7.88
CA PRO A 61 14.73 13.88 -7.10
C PRO A 61 13.44 13.27 -7.64
N ALA A 62 12.55 12.84 -6.74
CA ALA A 62 11.28 12.25 -7.07
C ALA A 62 10.14 13.28 -7.04
N ASN A 63 9.08 13.01 -7.81
CA ASN A 63 7.88 13.80 -7.77
C ASN A 63 7.13 13.48 -6.47
N ALA A 64 6.97 14.48 -5.60
CA ALA A 64 6.36 14.29 -4.29
C ALA A 64 4.91 13.80 -4.36
N GLU A 65 4.14 14.25 -5.37
CA GLU A 65 2.75 13.81 -5.55
C GLU A 65 2.68 12.35 -5.98
N ALA A 66 3.59 11.91 -6.85
CA ALA A 66 3.68 10.52 -7.28
C ALA A 66 3.98 9.60 -6.07
N VAL A 67 4.96 9.98 -5.24
CA VAL A 67 5.29 9.22 -4.04
C VAL A 67 4.13 9.24 -3.03
N ALA A 68 3.43 10.37 -2.89
CA ALA A 68 2.27 10.46 -2.01
C ALA A 68 1.16 9.48 -2.44
N ARG A 69 0.96 9.29 -3.74
CA ARG A 69 0.00 8.29 -4.25
C ARG A 69 0.41 6.86 -3.91
N LEU A 70 1.71 6.56 -3.93
CA LEU A 70 2.22 5.25 -3.50
C LEU A 70 2.04 5.07 -1.99
N LEU A 71 2.32 6.09 -1.22
CA LEU A 71 2.15 6.07 0.24
C LEU A 71 0.69 5.86 0.65
N ALA A 72 -0.27 6.31 -0.17
CA ALA A 72 -1.68 6.15 0.14
C ALA A 72 -2.10 4.67 0.27
N VAL A 73 -1.34 3.75 -0.30
CA VAL A 73 -1.62 2.31 -0.21
C VAL A 73 -1.61 1.83 1.24
N VAL A 74 -0.74 2.37 2.09
CA VAL A 74 -0.65 1.93 3.50
C VAL A 74 -1.93 2.21 4.29
N ARG A 75 -2.78 3.11 3.80
CA ARG A 75 -4.05 3.48 4.42
C ARG A 75 -5.27 3.00 3.63
N ALA A 76 -5.06 2.11 2.64
CA ALA A 76 -6.16 1.59 1.84
C ALA A 76 -7.21 0.91 2.72
N PRO A 77 -8.52 1.10 2.43
CA PRO A 77 -9.58 0.48 3.23
C PRO A 77 -9.62 -1.04 3.00
N VAL A 78 -9.72 -1.80 4.08
CA VAL A 78 -9.78 -3.27 4.04
C VAL A 78 -11.23 -3.71 4.05
N ARG A 79 -11.60 -4.60 3.12
CA ARG A 79 -12.94 -5.17 3.06
C ARG A 79 -13.09 -6.36 4.00
N THR A 80 -12.14 -7.30 3.98
CA THR A 80 -12.15 -8.49 4.84
C THR A 80 -10.75 -8.83 5.33
N ARG A 81 -10.68 -9.47 6.50
CA ARG A 81 -9.45 -10.01 7.09
C ARG A 81 -9.63 -11.49 7.40
N ALA A 82 -8.60 -12.29 7.17
CA ALA A 82 -8.56 -13.72 7.47
C ALA A 82 -7.11 -14.12 7.81
N LYS A 83 -6.92 -15.35 8.25
CA LYS A 83 -5.57 -15.90 8.44
C LYS A 83 -5.10 -16.52 7.12
N LEU A 84 -3.91 -16.16 6.68
CA LEU A 84 -3.34 -16.71 5.45
C LEU A 84 -3.18 -18.24 5.54
N ALA A 85 -2.92 -18.77 6.74
CA ALA A 85 -2.76 -20.22 6.95
C ALA A 85 -3.98 -21.05 6.53
N ASP A 86 -5.17 -20.43 6.46
CA ASP A 86 -6.40 -21.11 6.05
C ASP A 86 -6.57 -21.19 4.51
N TYR A 87 -5.62 -20.65 3.75
CA TYR A 87 -5.68 -20.56 2.29
C TYR A 87 -4.39 -21.04 1.64
N ASP A 88 -4.46 -21.35 0.35
CA ASP A 88 -3.28 -21.64 -0.46
C ASP A 88 -2.79 -20.36 -1.14
N PRO A 89 -1.63 -19.79 -0.73
CA PRO A 89 -1.13 -18.53 -1.29
C PRO A 89 -0.91 -18.60 -2.81
N ALA A 90 -0.51 -19.75 -3.33
CA ALA A 90 -0.27 -19.91 -4.77
C ALA A 90 -1.55 -19.69 -5.59
N LYS A 91 -2.70 -20.11 -5.07
CA LYS A 91 -3.99 -19.93 -5.75
C LYS A 91 -4.47 -18.49 -5.74
N LEU A 92 -3.94 -17.68 -4.84
CA LEU A 92 -4.29 -16.27 -4.70
C LEU A 92 -3.29 -15.34 -5.39
N GLY A 93 -2.31 -15.90 -6.10
CA GLY A 93 -1.26 -15.13 -6.74
C GLY A 93 -0.28 -14.50 -5.76
N LEU A 94 -0.14 -15.08 -4.57
CA LEU A 94 0.73 -14.58 -3.50
C LEU A 94 2.02 -15.41 -3.34
N ALA A 95 2.17 -16.47 -4.10
CA ALA A 95 3.38 -17.30 -4.05
C ALA A 95 3.80 -17.73 -5.47
N PRO A 96 4.56 -16.90 -6.19
CA PRO A 96 5.07 -15.57 -5.80
C PRO A 96 4.01 -14.47 -5.90
N ALA A 97 4.18 -13.42 -5.11
CA ALA A 97 3.32 -12.25 -5.18
C ALA A 97 3.52 -11.49 -6.50
N GLN A 98 2.44 -10.88 -7.02
CA GLN A 98 2.52 -10.04 -8.22
C GLN A 98 3.24 -8.72 -7.93
N PHE A 99 2.98 -8.15 -6.77
CA PHE A 99 3.66 -6.95 -6.27
C PHE A 99 4.15 -7.21 -4.86
N THR A 100 5.34 -6.73 -4.56
CA THR A 100 5.87 -6.69 -3.19
C THR A 100 6.25 -5.25 -2.89
N LEU A 101 5.55 -4.66 -1.93
CA LEU A 101 5.77 -3.28 -1.50
C LEU A 101 6.42 -3.30 -0.13
N ARG A 102 7.39 -2.45 0.08
CA ARG A 102 8.01 -2.27 1.38
C ARG A 102 7.96 -0.80 1.78
N PHE A 103 7.36 -0.55 2.94
CA PHE A 103 7.30 0.79 3.56
C PHE A 103 7.99 0.67 4.91
N ASP A 104 9.23 1.17 5.01
CA ASP A 104 10.10 0.99 6.18
C ASP A 104 10.22 -0.50 6.55
N GLN A 105 9.64 -0.92 7.68
CA GLN A 105 9.70 -2.31 8.15
C GLN A 105 8.51 -3.18 7.71
N ILE A 106 7.50 -2.57 7.08
CA ILE A 106 6.27 -3.29 6.68
C ILE A 106 6.40 -3.76 5.25
N THR A 107 6.18 -5.05 5.03
CA THR A 107 6.11 -5.67 3.71
C THR A 107 4.65 -5.99 3.38
N ILE A 108 4.19 -5.52 2.22
CA ILE A 108 2.85 -5.75 1.70
C ILE A 108 2.99 -6.54 0.41
N GLU A 109 2.45 -7.74 0.37
CA GLU A 109 2.41 -8.56 -0.85
C GLU A 109 1.01 -8.52 -1.45
N ILE A 110 0.95 -8.31 -2.77
CA ILE A 110 -0.31 -8.15 -3.50
C ILE A 110 -0.41 -9.24 -4.56
N GLY A 111 -1.51 -9.96 -4.54
CA GLY A 111 -1.78 -11.08 -5.43
C GLY A 111 -2.83 -10.78 -6.48
N ASN A 112 -3.60 -11.83 -6.83
CA ASN A 112 -4.62 -11.78 -7.87
C ASN A 112 -5.78 -10.85 -7.52
N GLU A 113 -6.49 -10.43 -8.54
CA GLU A 113 -7.76 -9.76 -8.43
C GLU A 113 -8.88 -10.78 -8.24
N ASP A 114 -9.78 -10.53 -7.30
CA ASP A 114 -11.00 -11.31 -7.15
C ASP A 114 -11.92 -11.08 -8.35
N PRO A 115 -12.36 -12.13 -9.06
CA PRO A 115 -13.12 -11.97 -10.31
C PRO A 115 -14.54 -11.42 -10.11
N ILE A 116 -15.08 -11.46 -8.91
CA ILE A 116 -16.45 -11.03 -8.63
C ILE A 116 -16.49 -9.56 -8.23
N GLU A 117 -15.70 -9.17 -7.24
CA GLU A 117 -15.73 -7.83 -6.67
C GLU A 117 -14.56 -6.95 -7.09
N HIS A 118 -13.61 -7.52 -7.82
CA HIS A 118 -12.41 -6.81 -8.30
C HIS A 118 -11.52 -6.29 -7.17
N ASP A 119 -11.60 -6.93 -5.99
CA ASP A 119 -10.67 -6.68 -4.90
C ASP A 119 -9.36 -7.39 -5.16
N ARG A 120 -8.28 -6.89 -4.57
CA ARG A 120 -6.99 -7.59 -4.57
C ARG A 120 -6.80 -8.38 -3.29
N TYR A 121 -6.19 -9.55 -3.41
CA TYR A 121 -5.70 -10.31 -2.27
C TYR A 121 -4.39 -9.70 -1.82
N VAL A 122 -4.29 -9.41 -0.53
CA VAL A 122 -3.13 -8.76 0.08
C VAL A 122 -2.68 -9.56 1.28
N HIS A 123 -1.38 -9.76 1.40
CA HIS A 123 -0.75 -10.48 2.50
C HIS A 123 0.14 -9.52 3.30
N ILE A 124 -0.11 -9.42 4.61
CA ILE A 124 0.72 -8.68 5.56
C ILE A 124 0.88 -9.54 6.80
N GLY A 125 2.13 -9.84 7.19
CA GLY A 125 2.39 -10.69 8.34
C GLY A 125 1.79 -12.08 8.14
N ASP A 126 0.83 -12.46 8.98
CA ASP A 126 0.10 -13.72 8.89
C ASP A 126 -1.34 -13.55 8.41
N GLU A 127 -1.72 -12.33 8.01
CA GLU A 127 -3.07 -12.01 7.59
C GLU A 127 -3.24 -12.01 6.07
N LEU A 128 -4.38 -12.53 5.64
CA LEU A 128 -4.88 -12.39 4.27
C LEU A 128 -6.00 -11.35 4.28
N LEU A 129 -5.87 -10.35 3.41
CA LEU A 129 -6.80 -9.23 3.34
C LEU A 129 -7.37 -9.12 1.92
N ARG A 130 -8.59 -8.62 1.82
CA ARG A 130 -9.18 -8.21 0.54
C ARG A 130 -9.32 -6.69 0.55
N VAL A 131 -8.79 -6.05 -0.49
CA VAL A 131 -8.71 -4.60 -0.58
C VAL A 131 -9.22 -4.16 -1.96
N PRO A 132 -10.17 -3.21 -2.03
CA PRO A 132 -10.59 -2.66 -3.31
C PRO A 132 -9.40 -2.12 -4.10
N ASP A 133 -9.29 -2.50 -5.36
CA ASP A 133 -8.14 -2.13 -6.17
C ASP A 133 -8.26 -0.71 -6.70
N ARG A 134 -7.63 0.23 -6.01
CA ARG A 134 -7.51 1.62 -6.42
C ARG A 134 -6.05 2.04 -6.60
N PHE A 135 -5.13 1.07 -6.63
CA PHE A 135 -3.70 1.35 -6.56
C PHE A 135 -2.86 0.64 -7.64
N SER A 136 -3.38 -0.40 -8.29
CA SER A 136 -2.59 -1.20 -9.25
C SER A 136 -1.98 -0.37 -10.37
N ALA A 137 -2.74 0.58 -10.92
CA ALA A 137 -2.23 1.45 -11.98
C ALA A 137 -0.99 2.23 -11.55
N ARG A 138 -0.96 2.68 -10.29
CA ARG A 138 0.18 3.42 -9.73
C ARG A 138 1.40 2.54 -9.53
N LEU A 139 1.17 1.27 -9.20
CA LEU A 139 2.27 0.31 -9.02
C LEU A 139 2.93 -0.06 -10.34
N LEU A 140 2.21 0.09 -11.45
CA LEU A 140 2.70 -0.22 -12.80
C LEU A 140 3.25 1.01 -13.55
N GLU A 141 3.28 2.17 -12.90
CA GLU A 141 3.82 3.40 -13.50
C GLU A 141 5.29 3.22 -13.89
N ALA A 142 5.66 3.85 -15.02
CA ALA A 142 7.05 3.90 -15.43
C ALA A 142 7.88 4.73 -14.44
N PRO A 143 9.11 4.31 -14.07
CA PRO A 143 9.92 5.07 -13.13
C PRO A 143 10.14 6.52 -13.54
N GLU A 144 10.27 6.78 -14.83
CA GLU A 144 10.49 8.13 -15.37
C GLU A 144 9.36 9.09 -15.00
N SER A 145 8.13 8.59 -14.97
CA SER A 145 6.95 9.42 -14.64
C SER A 145 6.91 9.83 -13.17
N GLU A 146 7.69 9.16 -12.32
CA GLU A 146 7.75 9.42 -10.89
C GLU A 146 8.91 10.33 -10.48
N LEU A 147 9.70 10.79 -11.47
CA LEU A 147 10.76 11.77 -11.22
C LEU A 147 10.20 13.19 -11.19
N ALA A 148 10.86 14.06 -10.43
CA ALA A 148 10.53 15.50 -10.41
C ALA A 148 10.75 16.11 -11.81
N ASP A 149 11.79 15.66 -12.50
CA ASP A 149 12.06 16.00 -13.91
C ASP A 149 12.18 14.69 -14.70
N PRO A 150 11.16 14.29 -15.48
CA PRO A 150 11.22 13.07 -16.28
C PRO A 150 12.35 13.04 -17.31
N LYS A 151 12.88 14.19 -17.71
CA LYS A 151 14.01 14.29 -18.65
C LYS A 151 15.33 13.95 -18.01
N ALA A 152 15.42 13.89 -16.67
CA ALA A 152 16.62 13.53 -15.93
C ALA A 152 16.86 12.01 -15.88
N ALA A 153 16.03 11.20 -16.50
CA ALA A 153 16.16 9.74 -16.56
C ALA A 153 17.24 9.35 -17.58
N HIS A 154 18.46 9.13 -17.05
CA HIS A 154 19.61 8.70 -17.86
C HIS A 154 20.37 7.58 -17.17
#